data_6292a1767fba19a3cb5a04f1ba5446b9
#
_entry.id   6292a1767fba19a3cb5a04f1ba5446b9
#
_cell.length_a   1.000
_cell.length_b   1.000
_cell.length_c   1.000
_cell.angle_alpha   90.00
_cell.angle_beta   90.00
_cell.angle_gamma   90.00
#
_symmetry.space_group_name_H-M   'P 1'
#
loop_
_entity.id
_entity.type
_entity.pdbx_description
1 polymer ?
#
loop_
_entity_poly.entity_id
_entity_poly.type
_entity_poly.pdbx_seq_one_letter_code
_entity_poly.pdbx_strand_id
1 'polypeptide(L)'
;GPLRAEPKSLERAAPELIERLRADPYNYFRFVNRTWIARVCDDLGSDLRDLPVVRLHGDVHVEQFALQQDAWGIDDFDDSARGSAAIDIVRVLGSIDLVARQRSWEKDRDRLFDRFVEGYKQGLIDPRYLPPPPDIVGRLRAQAPATRAALLAWGESKMQPLEDTAMKA
;
A
#
# COMPACT_ATOMS: atom_id res chain seq x y z
N GLY A 1 -21.59 -8.41 2.36
CA GLY A 1 -21.61 -7.98 3.75
C GLY A 1 -20.37 -7.16 4.11
N PRO A 2 -20.31 -6.51 5.30
CA PRO A 2 -19.15 -5.72 5.68
C PRO A 2 -17.90 -6.61 5.82
N LEU A 3 -16.73 -6.08 5.44
CA LEU A 3 -15.44 -6.69 5.73
C LEU A 3 -15.22 -6.71 7.24
N ARG A 4 -14.86 -7.87 7.78
CA ARG A 4 -14.55 -8.03 9.21
C ARG A 4 -13.17 -8.63 9.34
N ALA A 5 -12.36 -8.09 10.24
CA ALA A 5 -11.09 -8.70 10.61
C ALA A 5 -11.34 -10.08 11.25
N GLU A 6 -10.39 -10.99 11.08
CA GLU A 6 -10.44 -12.26 11.77
C GLU A 6 -10.42 -12.06 13.29
N PRO A 7 -11.33 -12.65 14.06
CA PRO A 7 -11.39 -12.45 15.52
C PRO A 7 -10.06 -12.71 16.21
N LYS A 8 -9.33 -13.76 15.83
CA LYS A 8 -8.02 -14.12 16.40
C LYS A 8 -6.95 -13.06 16.19
N SER A 9 -7.02 -12.28 15.09
CA SER A 9 -6.10 -11.18 14.82
C SER A 9 -6.34 -10.00 15.76
N LEU A 10 -7.60 -9.76 16.14
CA LEU A 10 -7.99 -8.68 17.05
C LEU A 10 -7.78 -9.04 18.52
N GLU A 11 -7.95 -10.30 18.90
CA GLU A 11 -7.76 -10.78 20.29
C GLU A 11 -6.31 -10.57 20.79
N ARG A 12 -5.35 -10.59 19.87
CA ARG A 12 -3.91 -10.42 20.17
C ARG A 12 -3.40 -9.01 19.87
N ALA A 13 -4.26 -8.15 19.36
CA ALA A 13 -3.86 -6.79 18.99
C ALA A 13 -3.76 -5.90 20.23
N ALA A 14 -2.72 -5.06 20.28
CA ALA A 14 -2.60 -4.05 21.31
C ALA A 14 -3.80 -3.07 21.25
N PRO A 15 -4.26 -2.55 22.42
CA PRO A 15 -5.39 -1.62 22.45
C PRO A 15 -5.23 -0.40 21.54
N GLU A 16 -4.01 0.14 21.45
CA GLU A 16 -3.68 1.28 20.59
C GLU A 16 -3.86 0.96 19.10
N LEU A 17 -3.55 -0.28 18.69
CA LEU A 17 -3.80 -0.73 17.33
C LEU A 17 -5.31 -0.78 17.05
N ILE A 18 -6.09 -1.31 17.97
CA ILE A 18 -7.56 -1.39 17.83
C ILE A 18 -8.16 0.02 17.69
N GLU A 19 -7.70 0.98 18.48
CA GLU A 19 -8.14 2.37 18.37
C GLU A 19 -7.79 2.99 17.02
N ARG A 20 -6.57 2.77 16.54
CA ARG A 20 -6.15 3.22 15.20
C ARG A 20 -7.01 2.62 14.09
N LEU A 21 -7.32 1.33 14.18
CA LEU A 21 -8.15 0.64 13.18
C LEU A 21 -9.61 1.15 13.18
N ARG A 22 -10.12 1.57 14.35
CA ARG A 22 -11.46 2.16 14.47
C ARG A 22 -11.52 3.59 13.96
N ALA A 23 -10.45 4.34 14.17
CA ALA A 23 -10.38 5.76 13.82
C ALA A 23 -10.18 6.00 12.33
N ASP A 24 -9.55 5.05 11.61
CA ASP A 24 -9.13 5.25 10.24
C ASP A 24 -9.49 4.05 9.34
N PRO A 25 -10.45 4.23 8.41
CA PRO A 25 -10.83 3.20 7.44
C PRO A 25 -9.68 2.72 6.56
N TYR A 26 -8.70 3.57 6.28
CA TYR A 26 -7.53 3.19 5.49
C TYR A 26 -6.61 2.23 6.27
N ASN A 27 -6.34 2.52 7.54
CA ASN A 27 -5.61 1.59 8.42
C ASN A 27 -6.33 0.24 8.54
N TYR A 28 -7.67 0.27 8.67
CA TYR A 28 -8.47 -0.95 8.70
C TYR A 28 -8.38 -1.74 7.39
N PHE A 29 -8.47 -1.07 6.24
CA PHE A 29 -8.32 -1.68 4.92
C PHE A 29 -6.98 -2.41 4.76
N ARG A 30 -5.88 -1.82 5.22
CA ARG A 30 -4.56 -2.46 5.24
C ARG A 30 -4.55 -3.70 6.15
N PHE A 31 -5.02 -3.55 7.37
CA PHE A 31 -5.05 -4.63 8.37
C PHE A 31 -5.83 -5.87 7.93
N VAL A 32 -6.93 -5.69 7.19
CA VAL A 32 -7.78 -6.80 6.73
C VAL A 32 -7.39 -7.32 5.35
N ASN A 33 -6.15 -7.16 4.90
CA ASN A 33 -5.70 -7.49 3.55
C ASN A 33 -6.15 -8.87 3.08
N ARG A 34 -5.86 -9.92 3.83
CA ARG A 34 -6.22 -11.31 3.47
C ARG A 34 -7.73 -11.52 3.35
N THR A 35 -8.48 -10.96 4.30
CA THR A 35 -9.95 -11.04 4.28
C THR A 35 -10.52 -10.28 3.09
N TRP A 36 -9.91 -9.13 2.74
CA TRP A 36 -10.29 -8.34 1.59
C TRP A 36 -10.03 -9.09 0.28
N ILE A 37 -8.85 -9.71 0.11
CA ILE A 37 -8.52 -10.51 -1.07
C ILE A 37 -9.51 -11.67 -1.22
N ALA A 38 -9.78 -12.41 -0.15
CA ALA A 38 -10.76 -13.50 -0.16
C ALA A 38 -12.13 -12.99 -0.63
N ARG A 39 -12.57 -11.84 -0.12
CA ARG A 39 -13.84 -11.22 -0.51
C ARG A 39 -13.88 -10.81 -1.97
N VAL A 40 -12.79 -10.22 -2.50
CA VAL A 40 -12.68 -9.88 -3.93
C VAL A 40 -12.77 -11.14 -4.79
N CYS A 41 -12.10 -12.21 -4.39
CA CYS A 41 -12.18 -13.50 -5.09
C CYS A 41 -13.60 -14.09 -5.07
N ASP A 42 -14.33 -13.96 -3.96
CA ASP A 42 -15.70 -14.43 -3.84
C ASP A 42 -16.68 -13.60 -4.72
N ASP A 43 -16.55 -12.27 -4.68
CA ASP A 43 -17.47 -11.37 -5.37
C ASP A 43 -17.20 -11.29 -6.88
N LEU A 44 -15.94 -11.38 -7.30
CA LEU A 44 -15.49 -11.23 -8.69
C LEU A 44 -14.92 -12.53 -9.31
N GLY A 45 -15.06 -13.67 -8.65
CA GLY A 45 -14.40 -14.91 -9.05
C GLY A 45 -14.72 -15.37 -10.48
N SER A 46 -15.94 -15.10 -10.99
CA SER A 46 -16.29 -15.35 -12.39
C SER A 46 -15.49 -14.47 -13.36
N ASP A 47 -15.33 -13.18 -13.04
CA ASP A 47 -14.66 -12.20 -13.89
C ASP A 47 -13.13 -12.35 -13.83
N LEU A 48 -12.62 -12.85 -12.72
CA LEU A 48 -11.18 -13.08 -12.52
C LEU A 48 -10.67 -14.35 -13.21
N ARG A 49 -11.55 -15.32 -13.51
CA ARG A 49 -11.19 -16.67 -13.97
C ARG A 49 -10.44 -16.67 -15.29
N ASP A 50 -10.83 -15.80 -16.20
CA ASP A 50 -10.28 -15.72 -17.56
C ASP A 50 -9.07 -14.76 -17.67
N LEU A 51 -8.70 -14.11 -16.55
CA LEU A 51 -7.56 -13.22 -16.53
C LEU A 51 -6.26 -13.99 -16.26
N PRO A 52 -5.13 -13.51 -16.79
CA PRO A 52 -3.85 -14.18 -16.59
C PRO A 52 -3.44 -14.21 -15.12
N VAL A 53 -2.90 -15.36 -14.70
CA VAL A 53 -2.31 -15.55 -13.39
C VAL A 53 -0.87 -15.07 -13.41
N VAL A 54 -0.60 -14.06 -12.62
CA VAL A 54 0.72 -13.40 -12.51
C VAL A 54 1.25 -13.47 -11.07
N ARG A 55 2.46 -12.98 -10.86
CA ARG A 55 2.96 -12.71 -9.51
C ARG A 55 2.36 -11.40 -9.04
N LEU A 56 1.69 -11.45 -7.92
CA LEU A 56 1.07 -10.30 -7.26
C LEU A 56 2.02 -9.70 -6.23
N HIS A 57 1.89 -8.42 -5.98
CA HIS A 57 2.41 -7.77 -4.77
C HIS A 57 1.64 -8.28 -3.53
N GLY A 58 0.33 -8.38 -3.63
CA GLY A 58 -0.55 -8.95 -2.61
C GLY A 58 -1.09 -7.93 -1.59
N ASP A 59 -0.38 -6.84 -1.33
CA ASP A 59 -0.86 -5.73 -0.47
C ASP A 59 -0.52 -4.35 -1.06
N VAL A 60 -0.59 -4.20 -2.39
CA VAL A 60 -0.27 -2.92 -3.03
C VAL A 60 -1.31 -1.84 -2.69
N HIS A 61 -0.84 -0.70 -2.21
CA HIS A 61 -1.65 0.47 -1.89
C HIS A 61 -0.82 1.77 -2.01
N VAL A 62 -1.45 2.93 -1.88
CA VAL A 62 -0.79 4.22 -2.15
C VAL A 62 0.42 4.54 -1.26
N GLU A 63 0.56 3.89 -0.11
CA GLU A 63 1.71 4.08 0.79
C GLU A 63 2.87 3.09 0.54
N GLN A 64 2.71 2.12 -0.39
CA GLN A 64 3.77 1.18 -0.76
C GLN A 64 4.73 1.76 -1.83
N PHE A 65 4.53 3.01 -2.24
CA PHE A 65 5.44 3.65 -3.18
C PHE A 65 6.66 4.21 -2.46
N ALA A 66 7.82 3.68 -2.78
CA ALA A 66 9.10 4.05 -2.20
C ALA A 66 10.00 4.74 -3.23
N LEU A 67 10.92 5.57 -2.73
CA LEU A 67 11.93 6.24 -3.52
C LEU A 67 13.31 5.66 -3.18
N GLN A 68 14.01 5.14 -4.20
CA GLN A 68 15.38 4.66 -4.07
C GLN A 68 16.27 5.38 -5.09
N GLN A 69 17.20 6.21 -4.65
CA GLN A 69 18.08 7.01 -5.52
C GLN A 69 17.27 7.75 -6.60
N ASP A 70 17.43 7.36 -7.87
CA ASP A 70 16.75 7.97 -9.01
C ASP A 70 15.51 7.19 -9.48
N ALA A 71 15.25 6.05 -8.89
CA ALA A 71 14.08 5.23 -9.17
C ALA A 71 13.02 5.39 -8.09
N TRP A 72 11.78 5.22 -8.46
CA TRP A 72 10.66 5.03 -7.55
C TRP A 72 9.90 3.76 -7.96
N GLY A 73 9.32 3.09 -7.02
CA GLY A 73 8.68 1.80 -7.24
C GLY A 73 7.84 1.40 -6.03
N ILE A 74 7.52 0.13 -5.96
CA ILE A 74 6.73 -0.45 -4.88
C ILE A 74 7.69 -1.26 -4.00
N ASP A 75 7.52 -1.20 -2.69
CA ASP A 75 8.23 -1.98 -1.68
C ASP A 75 7.29 -2.90 -0.90
N ASP A 76 7.81 -3.62 0.10
CA ASP A 76 7.04 -4.44 1.03
C ASP A 76 6.29 -5.62 0.37
N PHE A 77 7.06 -6.56 -0.20
CA PHE A 77 6.55 -7.73 -0.93
C PHE A 77 6.29 -8.97 -0.05
N ASP A 78 6.09 -8.81 1.24
CA ASP A 78 5.94 -9.93 2.19
C ASP A 78 4.62 -10.71 2.01
N ASP A 79 3.56 -10.07 1.51
CA ASP A 79 2.28 -10.71 1.14
C ASP A 79 2.22 -11.17 -0.34
N SER A 80 3.38 -11.21 -1.04
CA SER A 80 3.41 -11.57 -2.46
C SER A 80 2.89 -12.99 -2.72
N ALA A 81 2.08 -13.13 -3.77
CA ALA A 81 1.38 -14.36 -4.10
C ALA A 81 1.27 -14.57 -5.62
N ARG A 82 0.54 -15.59 -6.04
CA ARG A 82 0.15 -15.79 -7.43
C ARG A 82 -1.36 -15.69 -7.55
N GLY A 83 -1.84 -14.90 -8.51
CA GLY A 83 -3.27 -14.72 -8.74
C GLY A 83 -3.54 -13.84 -9.95
N SER A 84 -4.81 -13.47 -10.14
CA SER A 84 -5.20 -12.54 -11.20
C SER A 84 -4.62 -11.15 -10.95
N ALA A 85 -4.01 -10.54 -11.98
CA ALA A 85 -3.50 -9.17 -11.92
C ALA A 85 -4.55 -8.14 -11.47
N ALA A 86 -5.82 -8.41 -11.70
CA ALA A 86 -6.91 -7.53 -11.27
C ALA A 86 -6.98 -7.37 -9.75
N ILE A 87 -6.49 -8.32 -8.96
CA ILE A 87 -6.49 -8.23 -7.48
C ILE A 87 -5.67 -7.02 -7.03
N ASP A 88 -4.43 -6.90 -7.51
CA ASP A 88 -3.58 -5.75 -7.18
C ASP A 88 -4.16 -4.44 -7.71
N ILE A 89 -4.70 -4.44 -8.93
CA ILE A 89 -5.34 -3.26 -9.54
C ILE A 89 -6.49 -2.76 -8.66
N VAL A 90 -7.42 -3.66 -8.29
CA VAL A 90 -8.58 -3.30 -7.47
C VAL A 90 -8.14 -2.86 -6.07
N ARG A 91 -7.05 -3.44 -5.54
CA ARG A 91 -6.49 -3.03 -4.26
C ARG A 91 -5.94 -1.60 -4.29
N VAL A 92 -5.17 -1.23 -5.32
CA VAL A 92 -4.70 0.15 -5.48
C VAL A 92 -5.87 1.11 -5.65
N LEU A 93 -6.85 0.79 -6.53
CA LEU A 93 -8.02 1.64 -6.74
C LEU A 93 -8.83 1.82 -5.45
N GLY A 94 -9.01 0.77 -4.65
CA GLY A 94 -9.63 0.84 -3.33
C GLY A 94 -8.86 1.75 -2.37
N SER A 95 -7.54 1.69 -2.36
CA SER A 95 -6.69 2.56 -1.56
C SER A 95 -6.78 4.02 -1.99
N ILE A 96 -6.83 4.30 -3.30
CA ILE A 96 -7.04 5.64 -3.84
C ILE A 96 -8.40 6.20 -3.42
N ASP A 97 -9.48 5.41 -3.51
CA ASP A 97 -10.83 5.84 -3.09
C ASP A 97 -10.85 6.22 -1.61
N LEU A 98 -10.27 5.40 -0.74
CA LEU A 98 -10.20 5.67 0.69
C LEU A 98 -9.41 6.94 1.00
N VAL A 99 -8.24 7.12 0.37
CA VAL A 99 -7.44 8.34 0.56
C VAL A 99 -8.16 9.57 -0.02
N ALA A 100 -8.82 9.45 -1.17
CA ALA A 100 -9.59 10.55 -1.75
C ALA A 100 -10.68 11.02 -0.79
N ARG A 101 -11.40 10.10 -0.15
CA ARG A 101 -12.41 10.44 0.88
C ARG A 101 -11.78 11.09 2.10
N GLN A 102 -10.69 10.51 2.61
CA GLN A 102 -9.99 11.02 3.80
C GLN A 102 -9.44 12.43 3.60
N ARG A 103 -9.02 12.76 2.36
CA ARG A 103 -8.45 14.05 1.98
C ARG A 103 -9.46 15.04 1.39
N SER A 104 -10.75 14.68 1.31
CA SER A 104 -11.78 15.47 0.64
C SER A 104 -11.46 15.73 -0.85
N TRP A 105 -10.91 14.70 -1.53
CA TRP A 105 -10.59 14.72 -2.96
C TRP A 105 -11.56 13.90 -3.80
N GLU A 106 -12.78 13.68 -3.33
CA GLU A 106 -13.78 12.85 -4.02
C GLU A 106 -14.05 13.34 -5.45
N LYS A 107 -13.95 14.65 -5.68
CA LYS A 107 -14.10 15.26 -7.01
C LYS A 107 -12.99 14.85 -7.99
N ASP A 108 -11.82 14.50 -7.48
CA ASP A 108 -10.66 14.09 -8.26
C ASP A 108 -10.52 12.57 -8.39
N ARG A 109 -11.33 11.80 -7.68
CA ARG A 109 -11.22 10.33 -7.60
C ARG A 109 -11.17 9.66 -8.96
N ASP A 110 -12.14 9.97 -9.82
CA ASP A 110 -12.24 9.33 -11.14
C ASP A 110 -11.03 9.69 -12.01
N ARG A 111 -10.54 10.92 -11.93
CA ARG A 111 -9.31 11.36 -12.59
C ARG A 111 -8.08 10.60 -12.07
N LEU A 112 -8.01 10.34 -10.75
CA LEU A 112 -6.93 9.55 -10.16
C LEU A 112 -6.97 8.10 -10.64
N PHE A 113 -8.18 7.51 -10.74
CA PHE A 113 -8.38 6.17 -11.29
C PHE A 113 -7.93 6.09 -12.75
N ASP A 114 -8.35 7.02 -13.58
CA ASP A 114 -7.99 7.08 -15.00
C ASP A 114 -6.47 7.19 -15.17
N ARG A 115 -5.81 8.03 -14.38
CA ARG A 115 -4.34 8.18 -14.41
C ARG A 115 -3.61 6.91 -13.99
N PHE A 116 -4.10 6.24 -12.97
CA PHE A 116 -3.53 4.95 -12.55
C PHE A 116 -3.68 3.90 -13.65
N VAL A 117 -4.88 3.74 -14.20
CA VAL A 117 -5.17 2.76 -15.25
C VAL A 117 -4.37 3.06 -16.52
N GLU A 118 -4.24 4.32 -16.91
CA GLU A 118 -3.42 4.72 -18.05
C GLU A 118 -1.95 4.38 -17.85
N GLY A 119 -1.38 4.72 -16.68
CA GLY A 119 0.01 4.36 -16.35
C GLY A 119 0.24 2.86 -16.34
N TYR A 120 -0.71 2.08 -15.80
CA TYR A 120 -0.66 0.62 -15.81
C TYR A 120 -0.66 0.05 -17.24
N LYS A 121 -1.52 0.57 -18.13
CA LYS A 121 -1.55 0.20 -19.54
C LYS A 121 -0.24 0.51 -20.26
N GLN A 122 0.36 1.65 -20.00
CA GLN A 122 1.65 2.02 -20.58
C GLN A 122 2.76 1.04 -20.14
N GLY A 123 2.79 0.65 -18.86
CA GLY A 123 3.71 -0.37 -18.36
C GLY A 123 3.51 -1.76 -18.94
N LEU A 124 2.26 -2.12 -19.33
CA LEU A 124 1.99 -3.38 -20.04
C LEU A 124 2.47 -3.34 -21.50
N ILE A 125 2.36 -2.19 -22.18
CA ILE A 125 2.81 -2.00 -23.56
C ILE A 125 4.35 -1.97 -23.64
N ASP A 126 4.99 -1.24 -22.75
CA ASP A 126 6.45 -1.18 -22.63
C ASP A 126 6.89 -1.43 -21.18
N PRO A 127 7.37 -2.64 -20.87
CA PRO A 127 7.86 -2.96 -19.51
C PRO A 127 9.07 -2.12 -19.05
N ARG A 128 9.71 -1.37 -19.95
CA ARG A 128 10.78 -0.43 -19.63
C ARG A 128 10.30 1.00 -19.46
N TYR A 129 8.99 1.23 -19.62
CA TYR A 129 8.40 2.54 -19.42
C TYR A 129 8.63 3.00 -17.98
N LEU A 130 9.32 4.10 -17.84
CA LEU A 130 9.51 4.79 -16.56
C LEU A 130 8.79 6.12 -16.66
N PRO A 131 7.66 6.29 -15.95
CA PRO A 131 6.99 7.58 -15.93
C PRO A 131 7.91 8.64 -15.30
N PRO A 132 7.81 9.91 -15.74
CA PRO A 132 8.54 10.98 -15.11
C PRO A 132 8.18 11.04 -13.61
N PRO A 133 9.18 11.18 -12.73
CA PRO A 133 8.92 11.26 -11.31
C PRO A 133 8.02 12.47 -11.01
N PRO A 134 7.00 12.32 -10.15
CA PRO A 134 6.19 13.45 -9.71
C PRO A 134 7.05 14.53 -9.03
N ASP A 135 6.64 15.80 -9.08
CA ASP A 135 7.38 16.93 -8.48
C ASP A 135 7.68 16.72 -6.99
N ILE A 136 6.83 16.01 -6.28
CA ILE A 136 7.05 15.66 -4.86
C ILE A 136 8.33 14.84 -4.66
N VAL A 137 8.68 13.98 -5.62
CA VAL A 137 9.90 13.16 -5.55
C VAL A 137 11.15 14.03 -5.51
N GLY A 138 11.21 15.11 -6.32
CA GLY A 138 12.30 16.08 -6.27
C GLY A 138 12.42 16.75 -4.91
N ARG A 139 11.29 17.14 -4.31
CA ARG A 139 11.26 17.74 -2.97
C ARG A 139 11.70 16.76 -1.88
N LEU A 140 11.25 15.52 -1.94
CA LEU A 140 11.66 14.49 -0.99
C LEU A 140 13.16 14.17 -1.09
N ARG A 141 13.69 14.10 -2.31
CA ARG A 141 15.15 13.93 -2.54
C ARG A 141 15.97 15.06 -1.94
N ALA A 142 15.52 16.30 -2.11
CA ALA A 142 16.21 17.46 -1.53
C ALA A 142 16.23 17.44 0.01
N GLN A 143 15.29 16.75 0.65
CA GLN A 143 15.19 16.60 2.10
C GLN A 143 15.84 15.29 2.63
N ALA A 144 16.07 14.32 1.75
CA ALA A 144 16.64 13.04 2.14
C ALA A 144 18.14 13.18 2.47
N PRO A 145 18.64 12.45 3.47
CA PRO A 145 20.06 12.41 3.79
C PRO A 145 20.89 11.94 2.57
N ALA A 146 21.85 12.73 2.14
CA ALA A 146 22.63 12.47 0.93
C ALA A 146 23.64 11.30 1.08
N THR A 147 23.93 10.86 2.30
CA THR A 147 24.90 9.78 2.58
C THR A 147 24.30 8.74 3.52
N ARG A 148 24.86 7.50 3.49
CA ARG A 148 24.48 6.45 4.44
C ARG A 148 24.67 6.89 5.88
N ALA A 149 25.78 7.58 6.19
CA ALA A 149 26.05 8.05 7.55
C ALA A 149 25.00 9.07 8.00
N ALA A 150 24.61 10.01 7.15
CA ALA A 150 23.57 10.98 7.43
C ALA A 150 22.18 10.31 7.57
N LEU A 151 21.89 9.27 6.77
CA LEU A 151 20.66 8.49 6.89
C LEU A 151 20.59 7.75 8.23
N LEU A 152 21.68 7.11 8.64
CA LEU A 152 21.75 6.43 9.93
C LEU A 152 21.58 7.40 11.11
N ALA A 153 22.29 8.53 11.09
CA ALA A 153 22.16 9.55 12.11
C ALA A 153 20.73 10.15 12.16
N TRP A 154 20.11 10.36 11.00
CA TRP A 154 18.70 10.76 10.94
C TRP A 154 17.79 9.71 11.53
N GLY A 155 17.99 8.41 11.18
CA GLY A 155 17.25 7.29 11.74
C GLY A 155 17.39 7.21 13.26
N GLU A 156 18.61 7.25 13.78
CA GLU A 156 18.89 7.27 15.23
C GLU A 156 18.17 8.42 15.94
N SER A 157 18.10 9.60 15.31
CA SER A 157 17.39 10.76 15.88
C SER A 157 15.87 10.56 15.99
N LYS A 158 15.30 9.53 15.30
CA LYS A 158 13.89 9.18 15.35
C LYS A 158 13.58 7.97 16.23
N MET A 159 14.62 7.20 16.58
CA MET A 159 14.47 6.06 17.46
C MET A 159 14.20 6.52 18.89
N GLN A 160 13.27 5.84 19.55
CA GLN A 160 13.06 5.95 20.98
C GLN A 160 13.76 4.76 21.67
N PRO A 161 14.37 4.94 22.83
CA PRO A 161 14.89 3.84 23.61
C PRO A 161 13.78 2.83 23.91
N LEU A 162 14.07 1.54 23.73
CA LEU A 162 13.14 0.50 24.17
C LEU A 162 13.07 0.52 25.70
N GLU A 163 11.87 0.49 26.25
CA GLU A 163 11.69 0.30 27.68
C GLU A 163 12.18 -1.10 28.08
N ASP A 164 12.75 -1.23 29.30
CA ASP A 164 13.32 -2.48 29.83
C ASP A 164 12.35 -3.67 29.77
N THR A 165 11.05 -3.42 29.80
CA THR A 165 9.99 -4.43 29.66
C THR A 165 9.91 -5.03 28.25
N ALA A 166 10.26 -4.28 27.21
CA ALA A 166 10.25 -4.76 25.82
C ALA A 166 11.50 -5.59 25.46
N MET A 167 12.58 -5.49 26.26
CA MET A 167 13.81 -6.27 26.07
C MET A 167 13.76 -7.67 26.70
N LYS A 168 12.71 -7.99 27.45
CA LYS A 168 12.57 -9.28 28.19
C LYS A 168 11.53 -10.21 27.58
N ALA A 169 10.89 -9.84 26.45
CA ALA A 169 9.94 -10.64 25.70
C ALA A 169 10.59 -11.26 24.48
#